data_50d143ba519f57272561cb4fea69f456
#
_entry.id   50d143ba519f57272561cb4fea69f456
#
_cell.length_a   1.000
_cell.length_b   1.000
_cell.length_c   1.000
_cell.angle_alpha   90.00
_cell.angle_beta   90.00
_cell.angle_gamma   90.00
#
_symmetry.space_group_name_H-M   'P 1'
#
loop_
_entity.id
_entity.type
_entity.pdbx_description
1 polymer ?
#
loop_
_entity_poly.entity_id
_entity_poly.type
_entity_poly.pdbx_seq_one_letter_code
_entity_poly.pdbx_strand_id
1 'polypeptide(L)'
;EKFGSPTITGAVDFLSAAQFLRYSSAMFVVRELTSAAKNATSSSTVVTNVNNKDHWDEIKSAFGADSGDTNVGAWIGKWAGALGNSLKAEICTAAGFAAWAYKGEFDAAPGTSAYASARGGSNDECHIVVVDEDGEISGTVGTVLERFAFVSMASDAKAADGTNNYAADVVNSSSEYVWLAHWDGDLSTMSNAGTAASGTAFGNPSAAITKSLTGGVDSAALTTAEVATGFDL
;
A
#
# COMPACT_ATOMS: atom_id res chain seq x y z
N GLU A 1 -12.86 -7.96 -3.52
CA GLU A 1 -13.39 -7.33 -4.71
C GLU A 1 -13.25 -5.81 -4.61
N LYS A 2 -12.69 -5.20 -5.66
CA LYS A 2 -12.13 -3.83 -5.68
C LYS A 2 -13.10 -2.69 -5.30
N PHE A 3 -14.40 -2.94 -5.36
CA PHE A 3 -15.46 -1.93 -5.14
C PHE A 3 -16.38 -2.27 -3.96
N GLY A 4 -16.02 -3.26 -3.15
CA GLY A 4 -16.84 -3.73 -2.04
C GLY A 4 -18.08 -4.50 -2.49
N SER A 5 -18.97 -4.77 -1.55
CA SER A 5 -20.25 -5.45 -1.79
C SER A 5 -21.37 -4.44 -2.02
N PRO A 6 -22.42 -4.82 -2.80
CA PRO A 6 -23.58 -3.96 -2.98
C PRO A 6 -24.25 -3.66 -1.63
N THR A 7 -24.48 -2.39 -1.35
CA THR A 7 -25.26 -1.93 -0.20
C THR A 7 -26.65 -1.51 -0.65
N ILE A 8 -27.60 -1.37 0.28
CA ILE A 8 -28.95 -0.88 -0.05
C ILE A 8 -28.88 0.51 -0.69
N THR A 9 -27.97 1.37 -0.23
CA THR A 9 -27.78 2.72 -0.74
C THR A 9 -27.16 2.73 -2.14
N GLY A 10 -26.23 1.84 -2.43
CA GLY A 10 -25.56 1.71 -3.73
C GLY A 10 -26.20 0.70 -4.68
N ALA A 11 -27.34 0.09 -4.31
CA ALA A 11 -27.94 -0.99 -5.09
C ALA A 11 -28.28 -0.59 -6.53
N VAL A 12 -28.72 0.64 -6.75
CA VAL A 12 -29.07 1.14 -8.09
C VAL A 12 -27.85 1.19 -9.00
N ASP A 13 -26.72 1.68 -8.50
CA ASP A 13 -25.49 1.81 -9.27
C ASP A 13 -24.91 0.43 -9.59
N PHE A 14 -24.88 -0.49 -8.60
CA PHE A 14 -24.43 -1.87 -8.82
C PHE A 14 -25.34 -2.63 -9.80
N LEU A 15 -26.65 -2.46 -9.71
CA LEU A 15 -27.58 -3.10 -10.63
C LEU A 15 -27.47 -2.53 -12.05
N SER A 16 -27.27 -1.22 -12.17
CA SER A 16 -27.05 -0.56 -13.47
C SER A 16 -25.76 -1.06 -14.13
N ALA A 17 -24.67 -1.16 -13.35
CA ALA A 17 -23.40 -1.73 -13.81
C ALA A 17 -23.58 -3.21 -14.23
N ALA A 18 -24.28 -4.01 -13.42
CA ALA A 18 -24.55 -5.41 -13.73
C ALA A 18 -25.39 -5.58 -15.01
N GLN A 19 -26.38 -4.72 -15.24
CA GLN A 19 -27.17 -4.72 -16.45
C GLN A 19 -26.33 -4.32 -17.67
N PHE A 20 -25.50 -3.29 -17.57
CA PHE A 20 -24.59 -2.88 -18.63
C PHE A 20 -23.63 -4.02 -19.04
N LEU A 21 -23.02 -4.69 -18.05
CA LEU A 21 -22.06 -5.78 -18.28
C LEU A 21 -22.70 -7.06 -18.88
N ARG A 22 -24.03 -7.14 -18.95
CA ARG A 22 -24.71 -8.20 -19.73
C ARG A 22 -24.55 -8.01 -21.23
N TYR A 23 -24.33 -6.79 -21.69
CA TYR A 23 -24.27 -6.43 -23.10
C TYR A 23 -22.88 -5.96 -23.55
N SER A 24 -22.00 -5.64 -22.61
CA SER A 24 -20.62 -5.17 -22.87
C SER A 24 -19.64 -5.79 -21.89
N SER A 25 -18.43 -6.09 -22.35
CA SER A 25 -17.33 -6.59 -21.52
C SER A 25 -16.43 -5.46 -20.97
N ALA A 26 -16.66 -4.22 -21.40
CA ALA A 26 -15.86 -3.07 -20.99
C ALA A 26 -16.75 -1.98 -20.38
N MET A 27 -16.46 -1.60 -19.15
CA MET A 27 -17.14 -0.52 -18.44
C MET A 27 -16.10 0.35 -17.76
N PHE A 28 -16.21 1.66 -17.98
CA PHE A 28 -15.44 2.64 -17.20
C PHE A 28 -16.26 3.10 -16.00
N VAL A 29 -15.64 3.12 -14.84
CA VAL A 29 -16.24 3.61 -13.60
C VAL A 29 -15.45 4.82 -13.13
N VAL A 30 -16.11 5.96 -13.03
CA VAL A 30 -15.57 7.15 -12.39
C VAL A 30 -16.11 7.21 -10.97
N ARG A 31 -15.20 7.24 -10.00
CA ARG A 31 -15.54 7.37 -8.60
C ARG A 31 -15.36 8.82 -8.17
N GLU A 32 -16.44 9.51 -7.93
CA GLU A 32 -16.40 10.84 -7.37
C GLU A 32 -16.39 10.78 -5.85
N LEU A 33 -15.59 11.65 -5.22
CA LEU A 33 -15.39 11.70 -3.77
C LEU A 33 -15.55 13.12 -3.29
N THR A 34 -16.25 13.29 -2.16
CA THR A 34 -16.24 14.58 -1.43
C THR A 34 -14.93 14.72 -0.66
N SER A 35 -14.60 15.94 -0.25
CA SER A 35 -13.45 16.24 0.62
C SER A 35 -13.50 15.55 1.99
N ALA A 36 -14.66 15.00 2.36
CA ALA A 36 -14.84 14.24 3.60
C ALA A 36 -14.22 12.84 3.51
N ALA A 37 -14.09 12.26 2.31
CA ALA A 37 -13.46 10.95 2.14
C ALA A 37 -12.00 10.98 2.56
N LYS A 38 -11.53 9.93 3.24
CA LYS A 38 -10.15 9.79 3.72
C LYS A 38 -9.60 8.43 3.37
N ASN A 39 -8.32 8.39 3.01
CA ASN A 39 -7.60 7.13 2.87
C ASN A 39 -7.26 6.58 4.26
N ALA A 40 -7.36 5.26 4.42
CA ALA A 40 -6.83 4.60 5.60
C ALA A 40 -5.29 4.66 5.59
N THR A 41 -4.68 4.80 6.76
CA THR A 41 -3.22 4.85 6.89
C THR A 41 -2.74 4.08 8.11
N SER A 42 -1.45 3.83 8.20
CA SER A 42 -0.84 3.17 9.37
C SER A 42 -0.63 4.10 10.56
N SER A 43 -0.96 5.39 10.45
CA SER A 43 -0.96 6.34 11.56
C SER A 43 -2.36 6.55 12.13
N SER A 44 -2.45 6.80 13.42
CA SER A 44 -3.72 7.13 14.09
C SER A 44 -4.21 8.57 13.84
N THR A 45 -3.39 9.42 13.21
CA THR A 45 -3.66 10.85 13.05
C THR A 45 -3.78 11.21 11.58
N VAL A 46 -4.80 10.71 10.89
CA VAL A 46 -4.86 10.87 9.46
C VAL A 46 -5.75 11.99 8.99
N VAL A 47 -5.27 12.69 7.99
CA VAL A 47 -6.01 13.79 7.33
C VAL A 47 -5.85 13.75 5.79
N THR A 48 -5.43 12.63 5.23
CA THR A 48 -5.03 12.58 3.83
C THR A 48 -6.16 12.09 2.94
N ASN A 49 -6.33 12.76 1.81
CA ASN A 49 -7.13 12.31 0.69
C ASN A 49 -6.22 12.20 -0.54
N VAL A 50 -5.94 10.97 -0.97
CA VAL A 50 -5.23 10.67 -2.21
C VAL A 50 -6.24 10.19 -3.23
N ASN A 51 -6.53 11.00 -4.24
CA ASN A 51 -7.61 10.73 -5.18
C ASN A 51 -7.24 9.64 -6.20
N ASN A 52 -6.02 9.68 -6.71
CA ASN A 52 -5.52 8.79 -7.75
C ASN A 52 -3.97 8.78 -7.77
N LYS A 53 -3.41 8.06 -8.72
CA LYS A 53 -1.94 7.94 -8.91
C LYS A 53 -1.26 9.28 -9.20
N ASP A 54 -1.88 10.12 -10.03
CA ASP A 54 -1.28 11.41 -10.41
C ASP A 54 -1.23 12.33 -9.20
N HIS A 55 -2.31 12.38 -8.42
CA HIS A 55 -2.33 13.12 -7.15
C HIS A 55 -1.30 12.55 -6.16
N TRP A 56 -1.13 11.22 -6.07
CA TRP A 56 -0.07 10.62 -5.28
C TRP A 56 1.32 11.11 -5.70
N ASP A 57 1.60 11.12 -7.00
CA ASP A 57 2.90 11.55 -7.53
C ASP A 57 3.21 13.03 -7.26
N GLU A 58 2.18 13.88 -7.15
CA GLU A 58 2.32 15.28 -6.74
C GLU A 58 2.63 15.44 -5.25
N ILE A 59 1.95 14.68 -4.39
CA ILE A 59 1.97 14.90 -2.94
C ILE A 59 2.89 13.96 -2.17
N LYS A 60 3.39 12.88 -2.77
CA LYS A 60 4.20 11.86 -2.07
C LYS A 60 5.45 12.42 -1.38
N SER A 61 6.05 13.49 -1.91
CA SER A 61 7.18 14.17 -1.28
C SER A 61 6.82 14.85 0.05
N ALA A 62 5.54 15.18 0.26
CA ALA A 62 5.06 15.74 1.50
C ALA A 62 4.95 14.70 2.63
N PHE A 63 4.98 13.41 2.30
CA PHE A 63 4.92 12.30 3.25
C PHE A 63 6.29 11.67 3.55
N GLY A 64 7.36 12.14 2.89
CA GLY A 64 8.72 11.63 3.11
C GLY A 64 9.31 12.06 4.45
N ALA A 65 10.39 11.39 4.85
CA ALA A 65 11.14 11.64 6.10
C ALA A 65 11.53 13.10 6.31
N ASP A 66 11.84 13.79 5.22
CA ASP A 66 12.28 15.19 5.23
C ASP A 66 11.12 16.20 5.40
N SER A 67 9.86 15.75 5.27
CA SER A 67 8.70 16.64 5.38
C SER A 67 8.29 16.96 6.81
N GLY A 68 8.76 16.17 7.78
CA GLY A 68 8.33 16.26 9.18
C GLY A 68 6.86 15.83 9.39
N ASP A 69 6.20 15.30 8.35
CA ASP A 69 4.84 14.80 8.47
C ASP A 69 4.84 13.34 8.95
N THR A 70 4.88 13.18 10.26
CA THR A 70 4.75 11.88 10.93
C THR A 70 3.29 11.43 11.07
N ASN A 71 2.34 12.22 10.52
CA ASN A 71 0.92 11.99 10.78
C ASN A 71 0.32 10.88 9.91
N VAL A 72 0.95 10.57 8.78
CA VAL A 72 0.41 9.61 7.82
C VAL A 72 0.85 8.16 8.13
N GLY A 73 1.98 7.97 8.78
CA GLY A 73 2.61 6.66 8.91
C GLY A 73 3.23 6.19 7.60
N ALA A 74 3.81 4.98 7.62
CA ALA A 74 4.50 4.43 6.45
C ALA A 74 3.55 4.00 5.32
N TRP A 75 2.33 3.60 5.64
CA TRP A 75 1.39 3.00 4.70
C TRP A 75 0.13 3.83 4.52
N ILE A 76 -0.31 3.95 3.28
CA ILE A 76 -1.57 4.61 2.89
C ILE A 76 -2.35 3.67 1.98
N GLY A 77 -3.63 3.45 2.28
CA GLY A 77 -4.53 2.74 1.37
C GLY A 77 -4.75 3.55 0.08
N LYS A 78 -4.70 2.89 -1.08
CA LYS A 78 -4.84 3.58 -2.39
C LYS A 78 -6.20 4.20 -2.60
N TRP A 79 -7.22 3.67 -1.97
CA TRP A 79 -8.60 4.10 -2.18
C TRP A 79 -9.15 4.72 -0.91
N ALA A 80 -9.63 5.96 -1.02
CA ALA A 80 -10.31 6.60 0.10
C ALA A 80 -11.61 5.86 0.43
N GLY A 81 -11.90 5.70 1.70
CA GLY A 81 -13.10 5.02 2.19
C GLY A 81 -12.82 4.08 3.37
N ALA A 82 -13.88 3.69 4.06
CA ALA A 82 -13.81 2.82 5.22
C ALA A 82 -13.26 1.41 4.92
N LEU A 83 -13.42 0.94 3.67
CA LEU A 83 -12.90 -0.37 3.24
C LEU A 83 -11.37 -0.49 3.43
N GLY A 84 -10.64 0.63 3.32
CA GLY A 84 -9.21 0.65 3.57
C GLY A 84 -8.80 0.31 5.01
N ASN A 85 -9.72 0.39 5.96
CA ASN A 85 -9.47 0.03 7.36
C ASN A 85 -9.29 -1.49 7.56
N SER A 86 -9.73 -2.30 6.59
CA SER A 86 -9.50 -3.76 6.59
C SER A 86 -8.10 -4.15 6.09
N LEU A 87 -7.30 -3.19 5.66
CA LEU A 87 -5.96 -3.45 5.16
C LEU A 87 -4.93 -3.50 6.29
N LYS A 88 -4.04 -4.46 6.19
CA LYS A 88 -2.85 -4.59 7.03
C LYS A 88 -1.63 -4.83 6.14
N ALA A 89 -0.54 -4.12 6.42
CA ALA A 89 0.74 -4.37 5.79
C ALA A 89 1.73 -4.96 6.79
N GLU A 90 2.48 -5.99 6.38
CA GLU A 90 3.57 -6.54 7.15
C GLU A 90 4.85 -6.57 6.33
N ILE A 91 5.96 -6.17 6.96
CA ILE A 91 7.32 -6.28 6.41
C ILE A 91 8.12 -7.24 7.26
N CYS A 92 8.79 -8.19 6.62
CA CYS A 92 9.64 -9.16 7.29
C CYS A 92 11.03 -9.20 6.68
N THR A 93 12.05 -9.13 7.53
CA THR A 93 13.46 -9.27 7.18
C THR A 93 13.97 -10.67 7.53
N ALA A 94 15.23 -10.97 7.23
CA ALA A 94 15.83 -12.28 7.45
C ALA A 94 15.69 -12.77 8.90
N ALA A 95 15.94 -11.89 9.87
CA ALA A 95 15.95 -12.27 11.28
C ALA A 95 14.55 -12.62 11.83
N GLY A 96 13.49 -12.01 11.27
CA GLY A 96 12.11 -12.27 11.67
C GLY A 96 11.46 -13.46 10.96
N PHE A 97 12.00 -13.88 9.83
CA PHE A 97 11.31 -14.77 8.88
C PHE A 97 10.91 -16.12 9.48
N ALA A 98 11.77 -16.75 10.27
CA ALA A 98 11.52 -18.09 10.81
C ALA A 98 10.24 -18.16 11.69
N ALA A 99 9.92 -17.06 12.39
CA ALA A 99 8.76 -16.95 13.27
C ALA A 99 7.54 -16.28 12.59
N TRP A 100 7.69 -15.75 11.37
CA TRP A 100 6.66 -14.99 10.70
C TRP A 100 5.48 -15.86 10.25
N ALA A 101 4.27 -15.37 10.48
CA ALA A 101 3.05 -16.11 10.16
C ALA A 101 2.89 -16.35 8.65
N TYR A 102 3.35 -15.42 7.82
CA TYR A 102 3.22 -15.48 6.35
C TYR A 102 4.47 -16.04 5.65
N LYS A 103 5.40 -16.64 6.36
CA LYS A 103 6.60 -17.24 5.75
C LYS A 103 6.30 -18.30 4.67
N GLY A 104 5.15 -18.97 4.76
CA GLY A 104 4.70 -19.96 3.78
C GLY A 104 4.30 -19.37 2.42
N GLU A 105 4.18 -18.05 2.32
CA GLU A 105 3.89 -17.34 1.08
C GLU A 105 5.15 -17.11 0.21
N PHE A 106 6.33 -17.47 0.73
CA PHE A 106 7.64 -17.21 0.13
C PHE A 106 8.52 -18.45 0.12
N ASP A 107 9.31 -18.60 -0.92
CA ASP A 107 10.17 -19.80 -1.13
C ASP A 107 11.35 -19.84 -0.16
N ALA A 108 11.88 -18.69 0.29
CA ALA A 108 13.03 -18.60 1.19
C ALA A 108 12.99 -17.30 2.01
N ALA A 109 13.82 -17.22 3.06
CA ALA A 109 14.01 -15.98 3.81
C ALA A 109 14.69 -14.91 2.95
N PRO A 110 14.35 -13.62 3.12
CA PRO A 110 15.09 -12.53 2.50
C PRO A 110 16.49 -12.44 3.13
N GLY A 111 17.41 -11.72 2.50
CA GLY A 111 18.77 -11.66 2.99
C GLY A 111 19.53 -10.44 2.52
N THR A 112 20.62 -10.67 1.83
CA THR A 112 21.41 -9.64 1.15
C THR A 112 21.34 -9.88 -0.34
N SER A 113 20.85 -8.92 -1.08
CA SER A 113 20.78 -8.99 -2.53
C SER A 113 22.17 -9.05 -3.16
N ALA A 114 22.28 -9.64 -4.34
CA ALA A 114 23.52 -9.61 -5.11
C ALA A 114 23.97 -8.17 -5.41
N TYR A 115 23.02 -7.26 -5.59
CA TYR A 115 23.28 -5.85 -5.84
C TYR A 115 23.97 -5.17 -4.63
N ALA A 116 23.42 -5.34 -3.43
CA ALA A 116 23.97 -4.76 -2.21
C ALA A 116 25.29 -5.45 -1.84
N SER A 117 25.38 -6.77 -1.92
CA SER A 117 26.59 -7.54 -1.63
C SER A 117 27.80 -7.07 -2.48
N ALA A 118 27.58 -6.86 -3.78
CA ALA A 118 28.61 -6.35 -4.68
C ALA A 118 29.11 -4.93 -4.33
N ARG A 119 28.38 -4.20 -3.49
CA ARG A 119 28.67 -2.84 -3.03
C ARG A 119 29.08 -2.77 -1.56
N GLY A 120 29.29 -3.94 -0.92
CA GLY A 120 29.65 -4.00 0.50
C GLY A 120 28.46 -3.72 1.45
N GLY A 121 27.24 -3.70 0.95
CA GLY A 121 26.02 -3.62 1.75
C GLY A 121 25.57 -4.97 2.29
N SER A 122 24.62 -4.97 3.22
CA SER A 122 24.08 -6.20 3.83
C SER A 122 22.65 -6.02 4.36
N ASN A 123 21.89 -7.13 4.39
CA ASN A 123 20.53 -7.22 4.94
C ASN A 123 19.53 -6.28 4.27
N ASP A 124 19.69 -6.00 3.01
CA ASP A 124 18.84 -5.05 2.28
C ASP A 124 17.50 -5.64 1.83
N GLU A 125 17.37 -6.97 1.75
CA GLU A 125 16.14 -7.58 1.30
C GLU A 125 15.10 -7.71 2.42
N CYS A 126 13.84 -7.54 2.03
CA CYS A 126 12.68 -7.84 2.85
C CYS A 126 11.56 -8.46 2.01
N HIS A 127 10.62 -9.10 2.71
CA HIS A 127 9.34 -9.53 2.15
C HIS A 127 8.23 -8.64 2.68
N ILE A 128 7.26 -8.37 1.82
CA ILE A 128 6.09 -7.56 2.18
C ILE A 128 4.83 -8.34 1.80
N VAL A 129 3.84 -8.35 2.69
CA VAL A 129 2.48 -8.81 2.40
C VAL A 129 1.49 -7.70 2.71
N VAL A 130 0.45 -7.62 1.89
CA VAL A 130 -0.77 -6.84 2.14
C VAL A 130 -1.89 -7.83 2.42
N VAL A 131 -2.57 -7.65 3.53
CA VAL A 131 -3.54 -8.59 4.08
C VAL A 131 -4.88 -7.90 4.26
N ASP A 132 -5.95 -8.62 3.95
CA ASP A 132 -7.32 -8.25 4.32
C ASP A 132 -7.57 -8.70 5.77
N GLU A 133 -7.32 -7.79 6.71
CA GLU A 133 -7.32 -8.12 8.13
C GLU A 133 -8.69 -8.55 8.63
N ASP A 134 -9.73 -7.84 8.23
CA ASP A 134 -11.11 -8.06 8.68
C ASP A 134 -11.96 -8.86 7.66
N GLY A 135 -11.44 -9.12 6.47
CA GLY A 135 -12.13 -9.87 5.41
C GLY A 135 -13.15 -9.05 4.62
N GLU A 136 -13.15 -7.73 4.74
CA GLU A 136 -14.11 -6.85 4.05
C GLU A 136 -13.87 -6.75 2.54
N ILE A 137 -12.66 -7.06 2.09
CA ILE A 137 -12.26 -6.98 0.67
C ILE A 137 -12.44 -8.33 -0.02
N SER A 138 -11.88 -9.39 0.58
CA SER A 138 -11.87 -10.74 0.00
C SER A 138 -13.07 -11.61 0.42
N GLY A 139 -13.75 -11.22 1.50
CA GLY A 139 -14.77 -12.01 2.16
C GLY A 139 -14.23 -13.02 3.18
N THR A 140 -12.91 -13.06 3.40
CA THR A 140 -12.28 -13.98 4.35
C THR A 140 -11.20 -13.26 5.15
N VAL A 141 -11.34 -13.28 6.46
CA VAL A 141 -10.42 -12.66 7.42
C VAL A 141 -9.00 -13.22 7.24
N GLY A 142 -8.01 -12.34 7.18
CA GLY A 142 -6.60 -12.70 7.13
C GLY A 142 -6.10 -13.14 5.76
N THR A 143 -6.89 -12.95 4.69
CA THR A 143 -6.47 -13.29 3.32
C THR A 143 -5.30 -12.42 2.87
N VAL A 144 -4.23 -13.04 2.38
CA VAL A 144 -3.13 -12.33 1.71
C VAL A 144 -3.61 -11.85 0.35
N LEU A 145 -3.68 -10.53 0.17
CA LEU A 145 -4.09 -9.88 -1.08
C LEU A 145 -2.92 -9.73 -2.04
N GLU A 146 -1.76 -9.31 -1.52
CA GLU A 146 -0.54 -9.09 -2.30
C GLU A 146 0.69 -9.54 -1.55
N ARG A 147 1.73 -9.90 -2.31
CA ARG A 147 3.04 -10.25 -1.79
C ARG A 147 4.14 -9.68 -2.68
N PHE A 148 5.17 -9.16 -2.04
CA PHE A 148 6.36 -8.63 -2.69
C PHE A 148 7.57 -9.37 -2.12
N ALA A 149 8.16 -10.25 -2.94
CA ALA A 149 9.26 -11.11 -2.55
C ALA A 149 10.60 -10.48 -2.87
N PHE A 150 11.56 -10.56 -1.94
CA PHE A 150 12.95 -10.15 -2.12
C PHE A 150 13.10 -8.71 -2.64
N VAL A 151 12.22 -7.80 -2.20
CA VAL A 151 12.37 -6.38 -2.48
C VAL A 151 13.42 -5.78 -1.56
N SER A 152 14.13 -4.75 -2.04
CA SER A 152 15.26 -4.18 -1.34
C SER A 152 14.89 -2.86 -0.62
N MET A 153 15.43 -2.67 0.56
CA MET A 153 15.39 -1.40 1.29
C MET A 153 16.36 -0.36 0.71
N ALA A 154 17.30 -0.77 -0.14
CA ALA A 154 18.25 0.14 -0.77
C ALA A 154 17.59 0.92 -1.93
N SER A 155 17.68 2.24 -1.89
CA SER A 155 17.02 3.15 -2.85
C SER A 155 17.54 3.02 -4.28
N ASP A 156 18.77 2.53 -4.45
CA ASP A 156 19.44 2.32 -5.75
C ASP A 156 19.40 0.86 -6.21
N ALA A 157 18.70 -0.03 -5.50
CA ALA A 157 18.70 -1.46 -5.76
C ALA A 157 18.19 -1.82 -7.15
N LYS A 158 18.84 -2.83 -7.74
CA LYS A 158 18.44 -3.43 -9.02
C LYS A 158 18.30 -4.93 -8.87
N ALA A 159 17.28 -5.49 -9.53
CA ALA A 159 17.14 -6.91 -9.73
C ALA A 159 18.18 -7.44 -10.74
N ALA A 160 18.27 -8.74 -10.89
CA ALA A 160 19.26 -9.39 -11.77
C ALA A 160 19.09 -9.00 -13.25
N ASP A 161 17.89 -8.64 -13.66
CA ASP A 161 17.57 -8.17 -15.01
C ASP A 161 17.80 -6.65 -15.20
N GLY A 162 18.26 -5.94 -14.15
CA GLY A 162 18.51 -4.51 -14.15
C GLY A 162 17.29 -3.64 -13.84
N THR A 163 16.12 -4.22 -13.63
CA THR A 163 14.92 -3.48 -13.23
C THR A 163 15.06 -2.92 -11.80
N ASN A 164 14.26 -1.91 -11.47
CA ASN A 164 14.25 -1.35 -10.14
C ASN A 164 13.71 -2.37 -9.13
N ASN A 165 14.45 -2.58 -8.03
CA ASN A 165 14.05 -3.46 -6.94
C ASN A 165 13.91 -2.73 -5.59
N TYR A 166 13.93 -1.41 -5.58
CA TYR A 166 13.66 -0.64 -4.37
C TYR A 166 12.21 -0.87 -3.91
N ALA A 167 12.03 -1.31 -2.66
CA ALA A 167 10.73 -1.75 -2.16
C ALA A 167 9.63 -0.69 -2.29
N ALA A 168 9.94 0.58 -1.99
CA ALA A 168 8.95 1.65 -2.12
C ALA A 168 8.49 1.83 -3.58
N ASP A 169 9.42 1.79 -4.54
CA ASP A 169 9.07 1.93 -5.95
C ASP A 169 8.30 0.72 -6.48
N VAL A 170 8.72 -0.50 -6.06
CA VAL A 170 8.04 -1.74 -6.45
C VAL A 170 6.61 -1.75 -5.93
N VAL A 171 6.40 -1.47 -4.64
CA VAL A 171 5.06 -1.40 -4.05
C VAL A 171 4.23 -0.30 -4.72
N ASN A 172 4.78 0.90 -4.83
CA ASN A 172 4.04 2.05 -5.37
C ASN A 172 3.66 1.90 -6.83
N SER A 173 4.44 1.15 -7.62
CA SER A 173 4.12 0.87 -9.02
C SER A 173 3.17 -0.32 -9.21
N SER A 174 3.22 -1.33 -8.35
CA SER A 174 2.58 -2.63 -8.60
C SER A 174 1.38 -2.92 -7.70
N SER A 175 1.39 -2.43 -6.43
CA SER A 175 0.27 -2.67 -5.51
C SER A 175 -1.03 -2.10 -6.06
N GLU A 176 -2.13 -2.78 -5.83
CA GLU A 176 -3.48 -2.29 -6.08
C GLU A 176 -4.14 -1.70 -4.82
N TYR A 177 -3.56 -1.95 -3.63
CA TYR A 177 -4.21 -1.66 -2.34
C TYR A 177 -3.51 -0.58 -1.54
N VAL A 178 -2.18 -0.47 -1.60
CA VAL A 178 -1.42 0.43 -0.72
C VAL A 178 -0.34 1.23 -1.44
N TRP A 179 0.02 2.36 -0.81
CA TRP A 179 1.25 3.11 -1.07
C TRP A 179 2.20 2.92 0.11
N LEU A 180 3.49 2.71 -0.14
CA LEU A 180 4.55 2.85 0.86
C LEU A 180 5.06 4.29 0.78
N ALA A 181 4.70 5.10 1.79
CA ALA A 181 4.94 6.53 1.78
C ALA A 181 6.38 6.88 2.23
N HIS A 182 6.83 6.27 3.32
CA HIS A 182 8.18 6.50 3.86
C HIS A 182 8.61 5.34 4.77
N TRP A 183 9.90 5.36 5.18
CA TRP A 183 10.49 4.34 6.07
C TRP A 183 10.54 4.76 7.54
N ASP A 184 10.22 5.99 7.86
CA ASP A 184 10.27 6.52 9.21
C ASP A 184 9.05 6.18 10.07
N GLY A 185 9.05 6.67 11.28
CA GLY A 185 7.96 6.49 12.22
C GLY A 185 7.77 5.03 12.61
N ASP A 186 6.75 4.40 12.08
CA ASP A 186 6.39 3.02 12.41
C ASP A 186 7.29 1.95 11.78
N LEU A 187 8.21 2.31 10.90
CA LEU A 187 9.26 1.44 10.34
C LEU A 187 10.67 1.74 10.88
N SER A 188 10.78 2.45 12.00
CA SER A 188 12.05 2.95 12.57
C SER A 188 13.10 1.87 12.88
N THR A 189 12.70 0.60 13.04
CA THR A 189 13.63 -0.51 13.24
C THR A 189 14.29 -1.00 11.95
N MET A 190 13.85 -0.50 10.80
CA MET A 190 14.45 -0.75 9.49
C MET A 190 15.47 0.35 9.17
N SER A 191 16.47 0.50 10.03
CA SER A 191 17.50 1.54 9.91
C SER A 191 18.16 1.50 8.53
N ASN A 192 18.52 2.68 8.02
CA ASN A 192 19.10 2.92 6.71
C ASN A 192 18.20 2.57 5.51
N ALA A 193 16.96 2.10 5.71
CA ALA A 193 16.03 1.91 4.60
C ALA A 193 15.83 3.25 3.85
N GLY A 194 15.80 3.16 2.51
CA GLY A 194 15.75 4.35 1.64
C GLY A 194 17.10 4.99 1.32
N THR A 195 18.22 4.48 1.87
CA THR A 195 19.56 4.92 1.50
C THR A 195 20.19 4.03 0.42
N ALA A 196 21.31 4.45 -0.16
CA ALA A 196 22.02 3.66 -1.16
C ALA A 196 22.67 2.41 -0.55
N ALA A 197 22.83 1.35 -1.35
CA ALA A 197 23.40 0.07 -0.92
C ALA A 197 24.88 0.13 -0.53
N SER A 198 25.63 1.10 -1.06
CA SER A 198 27.11 1.15 -0.94
C SER A 198 27.58 1.23 0.51
N GLY A 199 28.19 0.16 1.01
CA GLY A 199 28.73 0.06 2.38
C GLY A 199 27.67 0.08 3.48
N THR A 200 26.39 -0.06 3.14
CA THR A 200 25.27 0.11 4.07
C THR A 200 24.83 -1.22 4.68
N ALA A 201 24.81 -1.30 6.01
CA ALA A 201 24.14 -2.38 6.74
C ALA A 201 22.72 -1.93 7.08
N PHE A 202 21.73 -2.60 6.48
CA PHE A 202 20.32 -2.29 6.70
C PHE A 202 19.79 -2.94 7.98
N GLY A 203 18.75 -2.34 8.55
CA GLY A 203 18.08 -2.87 9.74
C GLY A 203 17.50 -4.26 9.49
N ASN A 204 17.68 -5.16 10.47
CA ASN A 204 17.24 -6.55 10.37
C ASN A 204 16.50 -6.96 11.66
N PRO A 205 15.28 -6.42 11.89
CA PRO A 205 14.52 -6.71 13.09
C PRO A 205 14.16 -8.19 13.22
N SER A 206 14.20 -8.71 14.45
CA SER A 206 13.93 -10.13 14.77
C SER A 206 12.45 -10.51 14.76
N ALA A 207 11.57 -9.56 14.49
CA ALA A 207 10.14 -9.78 14.28
C ALA A 207 9.67 -9.00 13.05
N ALA A 208 8.64 -9.50 12.39
CA ALA A 208 7.97 -8.75 11.33
C ALA A 208 7.35 -7.46 11.91
N ILE A 209 7.38 -6.40 11.11
CA ILE A 209 6.73 -5.14 11.44
C ILE A 209 5.33 -5.19 10.83
N THR A 210 4.34 -5.12 11.71
CA THR A 210 2.92 -5.24 11.36
C THR A 210 2.22 -3.91 11.58
N LYS A 211 1.49 -3.45 10.57
CA LYS A 211 0.72 -2.21 10.62
C LYS A 211 -0.66 -2.38 10.00
N SER A 212 -1.69 -2.31 10.84
CA SER A 212 -3.08 -2.19 10.38
C SER A 212 -3.34 -0.74 9.94
N LEU A 213 -4.11 -0.58 8.88
CA LEU A 213 -4.52 0.74 8.40
C LEU A 213 -5.84 1.14 9.08
N THR A 214 -5.95 2.41 9.40
CA THR A 214 -7.13 2.98 10.09
C THR A 214 -7.44 4.38 9.57
N GLY A 215 -8.57 4.95 9.99
CA GLY A 215 -8.93 6.32 9.66
C GLY A 215 -9.48 6.53 8.25
N GLY A 216 -9.68 5.46 7.49
CA GLY A 216 -10.40 5.52 6.23
C GLY A 216 -11.85 5.92 6.45
N VAL A 217 -12.34 6.91 5.69
CA VAL A 217 -13.70 7.45 5.80
C VAL A 217 -14.34 7.50 4.42
N ASP A 218 -15.56 7.01 4.32
CA ASP A 218 -16.33 7.06 3.09
C ASP A 218 -16.70 8.50 2.71
N SER A 219 -16.92 8.71 1.43
CA SER A 219 -17.47 9.95 0.92
C SER A 219 -18.85 10.23 1.54
N ALA A 220 -19.10 11.46 1.90
CA ALA A 220 -20.45 11.90 2.15
C ALA A 220 -21.32 11.77 0.88
N ALA A 221 -22.64 11.78 1.05
CA ALA A 221 -23.55 11.77 -0.10
C ALA A 221 -23.26 12.98 -1.00
N LEU A 222 -23.06 12.71 -2.29
CA LEU A 222 -22.83 13.76 -3.28
C LEU A 222 -24.11 14.58 -3.51
N THR A 223 -23.94 15.87 -3.63
CA THR A 223 -25.01 16.77 -4.09
C THR A 223 -25.15 16.69 -5.62
N THR A 224 -26.31 17.09 -6.14
CA THR A 224 -26.53 17.13 -7.59
C THR A 224 -25.53 18.03 -8.32
N ALA A 225 -25.04 19.09 -7.66
CA ALA A 225 -24.03 19.99 -8.23
C ALA A 225 -22.65 19.33 -8.31
N GLU A 226 -22.26 18.55 -7.30
CA GLU A 226 -20.99 17.82 -7.29
C GLU A 226 -20.97 16.71 -8.36
N VAL A 227 -22.11 16.00 -8.52
CA VAL A 227 -22.26 15.01 -9.59
C VAL A 227 -22.12 15.65 -10.98
N ALA A 228 -22.72 16.83 -11.17
CA ALA A 228 -22.64 17.55 -12.45
C ALA A 228 -21.20 17.97 -12.78
N THR A 229 -20.42 18.43 -11.79
CA THR A 229 -19.01 18.82 -12.00
C THR A 229 -18.09 17.62 -12.31
N GLY A 230 -18.39 16.45 -11.78
CA GLY A 230 -17.61 15.22 -12.05
C GLY A 230 -17.73 14.71 -13.49
N PHE A 231 -18.76 15.13 -14.22
CA PHE A 231 -18.94 14.78 -15.64
C PHE A 231 -18.40 15.83 -16.63
N ASP A 232 -17.95 16.99 -16.13
CA ASP A 232 -17.40 18.08 -16.96
C ASP A 232 -15.87 17.97 -17.19
N LEU A 233 -15.27 16.78 -16.98
CA LEU A 233 -13.85 16.49 -17.17
C LEU A 233 -13.53 15.96 -18.58
#